data_aaac2bb4d060dac72ce652755a08e381
#
_entry.id   aaac2bb4d060dac72ce652755a08e381
#
_cell.length_a   1.000
_cell.length_b   1.000
_cell.length_c   1.000
_cell.angle_alpha   90.00
_cell.angle_beta   90.00
_cell.angle_gamma   90.00
#
_symmetry.space_group_name_H-M   'P 1'
#
loop_
_entity.id
_entity.type
_entity.pdbx_description
1 polymer ?
#
loop_
_entity_poly.entity_id
_entity_poly.type
_entity_poly.pdbx_seq_one_letter_code
_entity_poly.pdbx_strand_id
1 'polypeptide(L)'
;MSKFVLDTVVLRAFAFAHPQGVDILLSALKTSMAYLPPEVYNQDENSLPPNVSDEDLSELARGLRYAQRQVQTLPRLQGQRFQVRLQNATQIPRHIQAGSLFIEPLQIEELPRRESLGRSYGIGRGEAACLVLSERMLLTSVFLSSDQRACQAAADLSISFLTIPDILTDWVSEMHPPRELVQNLVDGMCNASFKIPESFYQQFLEML
;
A
#
# COMPACT_ATOMS: atom_id res chain seq x y z
N MET A 1 9.80 7.86 -17.79
CA MET A 1 8.60 7.71 -16.94
C MET A 1 9.03 6.99 -15.67
N SER A 2 8.68 7.52 -14.51
CA SER A 2 8.96 6.86 -13.23
C SER A 2 8.11 5.60 -13.07
N LYS A 3 8.71 4.53 -12.51
CA LYS A 3 8.02 3.29 -12.15
C LYS A 3 7.78 3.30 -10.64
N PHE A 4 6.56 3.21 -10.21
CA PHE A 4 6.19 3.22 -8.79
C PHE A 4 6.05 1.81 -8.26
N VAL A 5 6.78 1.48 -7.20
CA VAL A 5 6.71 0.18 -6.51
C VAL A 5 5.99 0.37 -5.18
N LEU A 6 4.84 -0.28 -5.04
CA LEU A 6 3.93 -0.13 -3.90
C LEU A 6 4.25 -1.12 -2.80
N ASP A 7 4.49 -0.61 -1.60
CA ASP A 7 4.43 -1.40 -0.37
C ASP A 7 2.98 -1.59 0.11
N THR A 8 2.79 -2.63 0.91
CA THR A 8 1.49 -2.99 1.51
C THR A 8 0.86 -1.85 2.29
N VAL A 9 1.65 -1.07 3.03
CA VAL A 9 1.15 0.02 3.86
C VAL A 9 0.49 1.11 3.02
N VAL A 10 1.09 1.47 1.87
CA VAL A 10 0.54 2.48 0.95
C VAL A 10 -0.70 1.94 0.24
N LEU A 11 -0.62 0.73 -0.31
CA LEU A 11 -1.77 0.11 -0.98
C LEU A 11 -2.97 0.00 -0.04
N ARG A 12 -2.77 -0.44 1.20
CA ARG A 12 -3.84 -0.53 2.20
C ARG A 12 -4.39 0.83 2.60
N ALA A 13 -3.54 1.83 2.80
CA ALA A 13 -3.96 3.16 3.19
C ALA A 13 -4.97 3.74 2.19
N PHE A 14 -4.69 3.63 0.91
CA PHE A 14 -5.59 4.14 -0.13
C PHE A 14 -6.77 3.20 -0.41
N ALA A 15 -6.50 1.92 -0.67
CA ALA A 15 -7.52 0.98 -1.11
C ALA A 15 -8.55 0.64 -0.03
N PHE A 16 -8.22 0.72 1.26
CA PHE A 16 -9.17 0.46 2.34
C PHE A 16 -9.92 1.73 2.75
N ALA A 17 -9.33 2.90 2.55
CA ALA A 17 -9.91 4.17 2.95
C ALA A 17 -11.08 4.60 2.07
N HIS A 18 -10.98 4.42 0.76
CA HIS A 18 -11.94 4.97 -0.20
C HIS A 18 -12.23 3.97 -1.33
N PRO A 19 -13.49 3.88 -1.85
CA PRO A 19 -13.84 2.94 -2.93
C PRO A 19 -13.11 3.22 -4.26
N GLN A 20 -12.56 4.42 -4.43
CA GLN A 20 -11.71 4.83 -5.55
C GLN A 20 -10.27 5.11 -5.10
N GLY A 21 -9.83 4.53 -3.98
CA GLY A 21 -8.54 4.86 -3.36
C GLY A 21 -7.37 4.56 -4.28
N VAL A 22 -7.41 3.47 -5.04
CA VAL A 22 -6.35 3.12 -6.01
C VAL A 22 -6.33 4.12 -7.18
N ASP A 23 -7.49 4.54 -7.69
CA ASP A 23 -7.57 5.58 -8.73
C ASP A 23 -6.98 6.91 -8.24
N ILE A 24 -7.32 7.30 -7.00
CA ILE A 24 -6.77 8.50 -6.37
C ILE A 24 -5.25 8.38 -6.25
N LEU A 25 -4.73 7.25 -5.79
CA LEU A 25 -3.28 7.01 -5.68
C LEU A 25 -2.58 7.16 -7.03
N LEU A 26 -3.08 6.47 -8.07
CA LEU A 26 -2.50 6.54 -9.41
C LEU A 26 -2.56 7.94 -10.00
N SER A 27 -3.67 8.66 -9.76
CA SER A 27 -3.83 10.06 -10.15
C SER A 27 -2.81 10.96 -9.43
N ALA A 28 -2.65 10.81 -8.11
CA ALA A 28 -1.68 11.57 -7.32
C ALA A 28 -0.24 11.36 -7.81
N LEU A 29 0.08 10.14 -8.24
CA LEU A 29 1.38 9.79 -8.80
C LEU A 29 1.54 10.16 -10.28
N LYS A 30 0.48 10.68 -10.92
CA LYS A 30 0.44 11.01 -12.36
C LYS A 30 0.86 9.83 -13.24
N THR A 31 0.40 8.64 -12.88
CA THR A 31 0.71 7.40 -13.60
C THR A 31 -0.56 6.60 -13.88
N SER A 32 -0.52 5.80 -14.93
CA SER A 32 -1.59 4.83 -15.23
C SER A 32 -1.30 3.44 -14.64
N MET A 33 -0.09 3.22 -14.09
CA MET A 33 0.33 1.90 -13.63
C MET A 33 1.31 1.99 -12.47
N ALA A 34 1.17 1.05 -11.52
CA ALA A 34 2.12 0.82 -10.44
C ALA A 34 2.41 -0.67 -10.27
N TYR A 35 3.55 -0.99 -9.65
CA TYR A 35 4.06 -2.35 -9.51
C TYR A 35 4.02 -2.79 -8.05
N LEU A 36 3.81 -4.07 -7.81
CA LEU A 36 3.91 -4.69 -6.49
C LEU A 36 4.40 -6.13 -6.60
N PRO A 37 5.22 -6.62 -5.68
CA PRO A 37 5.63 -8.01 -5.67
C PRO A 37 4.51 -8.91 -5.08
N PRO A 38 4.53 -10.23 -5.37
CA PRO A 38 3.57 -11.18 -4.81
C PRO A 38 3.54 -11.22 -3.28
N GLU A 39 4.64 -10.85 -2.61
CA GLU A 39 4.71 -10.76 -1.14
C GLU A 39 3.78 -9.68 -0.58
N VAL A 40 3.52 -8.62 -1.34
CA VAL A 40 2.54 -7.57 -1.00
C VAL A 40 1.13 -8.06 -1.26
N TYR A 41 0.88 -8.59 -2.45
CA TYR A 41 -0.40 -9.17 -2.84
C TYR A 41 -0.23 -10.27 -3.87
N ASN A 42 -0.83 -11.42 -3.60
CA ASN A 42 -0.90 -12.54 -4.52
C ASN A 42 -2.38 -12.84 -4.84
N GLN A 43 -2.74 -12.74 -6.11
CA GLN A 43 -4.12 -12.93 -6.57
C GLN A 43 -4.63 -14.37 -6.34
N ASP A 44 -3.74 -15.36 -6.41
CA ASP A 44 -4.08 -16.79 -6.24
C ASP A 44 -4.54 -17.09 -4.81
N GLU A 45 -4.16 -16.27 -3.83
CA GLU A 45 -4.52 -16.45 -2.43
C GLU A 45 -6.00 -16.21 -2.14
N ASN A 46 -6.73 -15.54 -3.03
CA ASN A 46 -8.17 -15.35 -2.89
C ASN A 46 -8.96 -16.68 -2.96
N SER A 47 -8.38 -17.72 -3.56
CA SER A 47 -8.97 -19.05 -3.69
C SER A 47 -8.43 -20.06 -2.66
N LEU A 48 -7.49 -19.66 -1.81
CA LEU A 48 -6.90 -20.55 -0.82
C LEU A 48 -7.90 -20.94 0.28
N PRO A 49 -7.86 -22.19 0.75
CA PRO A 49 -8.72 -22.64 1.81
C PRO A 49 -8.41 -21.91 3.14
N PRO A 50 -9.41 -21.79 4.06
CA PRO A 50 -9.25 -21.02 5.29
C PRO A 50 -8.22 -21.56 6.28
N ASN A 51 -7.74 -22.78 6.09
CA ASN A 51 -6.74 -23.45 6.94
C ASN A 51 -5.28 -23.18 6.54
N VAL A 52 -5.03 -22.40 5.47
CA VAL A 52 -3.66 -21.96 5.14
C VAL A 52 -3.14 -21.05 6.25
N SER A 53 -1.88 -21.27 6.64
CA SER A 53 -1.21 -20.45 7.66
C SER A 53 -1.16 -18.97 7.24
N ASP A 54 -1.39 -18.06 8.18
CA ASP A 54 -1.26 -16.62 7.90
C ASP A 54 0.19 -16.25 7.51
N GLU A 55 1.20 -17.07 7.87
CA GLU A 55 2.61 -16.87 7.50
C GLU A 55 2.88 -17.11 6.01
N ASP A 56 2.09 -17.98 5.39
CA ASP A 56 2.22 -18.33 3.98
C ASP A 56 1.52 -17.32 3.04
N LEU A 57 0.74 -16.39 3.62
CA LEU A 57 -0.01 -15.40 2.85
C LEU A 57 0.81 -14.12 2.60
N SER A 58 0.48 -13.44 1.51
CA SER A 58 0.91 -12.06 1.29
C SER A 58 0.42 -11.15 2.43
N GLU A 59 1.09 -10.03 2.61
CA GLU A 59 0.75 -9.12 3.71
C GLU A 59 -0.65 -8.53 3.58
N LEU A 60 -1.08 -8.25 2.36
CA LEU A 60 -2.44 -7.76 2.12
C LEU A 60 -3.49 -8.83 2.42
N ALA A 61 -3.28 -10.08 1.98
CA ALA A 61 -4.20 -11.18 2.24
C ALA A 61 -4.37 -11.45 3.73
N ARG A 62 -3.28 -11.37 4.52
CA ARG A 62 -3.34 -11.41 5.99
C ARG A 62 -4.23 -10.30 6.56
N GLY A 63 -4.07 -9.08 6.05
CA GLY A 63 -4.88 -7.93 6.46
C GLY A 63 -6.37 -8.10 6.14
N LEU A 64 -6.69 -8.64 4.96
CA LEU A 64 -8.07 -8.94 4.56
C LEU A 64 -8.68 -10.05 5.41
N ARG A 65 -7.95 -11.14 5.65
CA ARG A 65 -8.37 -12.24 6.51
C ARG A 65 -8.61 -11.77 7.95
N TYR A 66 -7.74 -10.92 8.48
CA TYR A 66 -7.96 -10.28 9.77
C TYR A 66 -9.27 -9.47 9.79
N ALA A 67 -9.50 -8.63 8.79
CA ALA A 67 -10.73 -7.84 8.69
C ALA A 67 -11.99 -8.74 8.61
N GLN A 68 -11.95 -9.84 7.85
CA GLN A 68 -13.04 -10.81 7.77
C GLN A 68 -13.35 -11.43 9.14
N ARG A 69 -12.33 -11.85 9.90
CA ARG A 69 -12.50 -12.37 11.27
C ARG A 69 -13.15 -11.32 12.18
N GLN A 70 -12.72 -10.04 12.07
CA GLN A 70 -13.29 -8.96 12.89
C GLN A 70 -14.77 -8.71 12.57
N VAL A 71 -15.18 -8.77 11.31
CA VAL A 71 -16.60 -8.66 10.92
C VAL A 71 -17.44 -9.77 11.55
N GLN A 72 -16.88 -10.99 11.67
CA GLN A 72 -17.60 -12.15 12.21
C GLN A 72 -17.67 -12.15 13.75
N THR A 73 -16.66 -11.59 14.42
CA THR A 73 -16.48 -11.71 15.88
C THR A 73 -16.92 -10.48 16.66
N LEU A 74 -16.86 -9.30 16.05
CA LEU A 74 -17.20 -8.06 16.73
C LEU A 74 -18.71 -7.73 16.66
N PRO A 75 -19.27 -7.00 17.63
CA PRO A 75 -20.60 -6.42 17.53
C PRO A 75 -20.75 -5.59 16.24
N ARG A 76 -21.96 -5.59 15.66
CA ARG A 76 -22.25 -4.99 14.34
C ARG A 76 -21.65 -3.58 14.16
N LEU A 77 -21.83 -2.70 15.15
CA LEU A 77 -21.31 -1.32 15.07
C LEU A 77 -19.77 -1.27 15.00
N GLN A 78 -19.10 -2.13 15.77
CA GLN A 78 -17.62 -2.19 15.77
C GLN A 78 -17.09 -2.91 14.53
N GLY A 79 -17.81 -3.89 14.01
CA GLY A 79 -17.48 -4.63 12.79
C GLY A 79 -17.65 -3.81 11.52
N GLN A 80 -18.52 -2.79 11.53
CA GLN A 80 -18.85 -2.01 10.33
C GLN A 80 -17.64 -1.40 9.64
N ARG A 81 -16.66 -0.87 10.39
CA ARG A 81 -15.41 -0.33 9.81
C ARG A 81 -14.62 -1.37 9.03
N PHE A 82 -14.60 -2.62 9.48
CA PHE A 82 -13.91 -3.71 8.77
C PHE A 82 -14.70 -4.14 7.54
N GLN A 83 -16.02 -4.09 7.59
CA GLN A 83 -16.86 -4.36 6.42
C GLN A 83 -16.64 -3.33 5.32
N VAL A 84 -16.54 -2.04 5.65
CA VAL A 84 -16.22 -0.97 4.69
C VAL A 84 -14.83 -1.21 4.08
N ARG A 85 -13.81 -1.56 4.87
CA ARG A 85 -12.48 -1.90 4.35
C ARG A 85 -12.52 -3.06 3.34
N LEU A 86 -13.26 -4.13 3.66
CA LEU A 86 -13.40 -5.28 2.75
C LEU A 86 -14.10 -4.89 1.45
N GLN A 87 -15.15 -4.07 1.53
CA GLN A 87 -15.86 -3.54 0.36
C GLN A 87 -14.93 -2.69 -0.51
N ASN A 88 -14.20 -1.75 0.10
CA ASN A 88 -13.27 -0.90 -0.62
C ASN A 88 -12.12 -1.70 -1.25
N ALA A 89 -11.60 -2.73 -0.57
CA ALA A 89 -10.53 -3.58 -1.08
C ALA A 89 -10.88 -4.34 -2.37
N THR A 90 -12.16 -4.48 -2.71
CA THR A 90 -12.60 -5.13 -3.95
C THR A 90 -12.12 -4.41 -5.22
N GLN A 91 -11.66 -3.18 -5.10
CA GLN A 91 -11.05 -2.45 -6.22
C GLN A 91 -9.69 -3.05 -6.65
N ILE A 92 -8.92 -3.65 -5.72
CA ILE A 92 -7.56 -4.15 -6.01
C ILE A 92 -7.56 -5.20 -7.13
N PRO A 93 -8.34 -6.30 -7.06
CA PRO A 93 -8.42 -7.25 -8.15
C PRO A 93 -8.84 -6.63 -9.49
N ARG A 94 -9.72 -5.62 -9.46
CA ARG A 94 -10.15 -4.91 -10.68
C ARG A 94 -9.01 -4.13 -11.32
N HIS A 95 -8.17 -3.46 -10.53
CA HIS A 95 -6.99 -2.75 -11.01
C HIS A 95 -5.93 -3.70 -11.55
N ILE A 96 -5.76 -4.89 -10.96
CA ILE A 96 -4.87 -5.92 -11.50
C ILE A 96 -5.39 -6.42 -12.86
N GLN A 97 -6.69 -6.73 -12.97
CA GLN A 97 -7.29 -7.17 -14.23
C GLN A 97 -7.22 -6.08 -15.33
N ALA A 98 -7.33 -4.81 -14.94
CA ALA A 98 -7.20 -3.67 -15.84
C ALA A 98 -5.73 -3.34 -16.21
N GLY A 99 -4.74 -3.97 -15.56
CA GLY A 99 -3.32 -3.71 -15.77
C GLY A 99 -2.81 -2.40 -15.19
N SER A 100 -3.58 -1.75 -14.31
CA SER A 100 -3.14 -0.54 -13.61
C SER A 100 -2.40 -0.84 -12.29
N LEU A 101 -2.59 -2.02 -11.72
CA LEU A 101 -1.70 -2.62 -10.73
C LEU A 101 -1.06 -3.88 -11.34
N PHE A 102 0.26 -3.92 -11.39
CA PHE A 102 1.00 -5.00 -12.00
C PHE A 102 1.77 -5.81 -10.95
N ILE A 103 1.44 -7.11 -10.85
CA ILE A 103 2.17 -8.03 -9.96
C ILE A 103 3.44 -8.45 -10.68
N GLU A 104 4.58 -8.00 -10.15
CA GLU A 104 5.91 -8.28 -10.71
C GLU A 104 6.71 -9.15 -9.75
N PRO A 105 6.88 -10.46 -10.06
CA PRO A 105 7.62 -11.36 -9.19
C PRO A 105 9.12 -11.06 -9.19
N LEU A 106 9.77 -11.36 -8.07
CA LEU A 106 11.22 -11.41 -8.00
C LEU A 106 11.76 -12.59 -8.80
N GLN A 107 12.93 -12.42 -9.37
CA GLN A 107 13.69 -13.50 -9.98
C GLN A 107 14.29 -14.39 -8.89
N ILE A 108 14.59 -15.65 -9.21
CA ILE A 108 15.15 -16.61 -8.24
C ILE A 108 16.46 -16.09 -7.66
N GLU A 109 17.28 -15.46 -8.48
CA GLU A 109 18.58 -14.88 -8.13
C GLU A 109 18.47 -13.68 -7.18
N GLU A 110 17.28 -13.05 -7.11
CA GLU A 110 17.00 -11.90 -6.24
C GLU A 110 16.55 -12.32 -4.84
N LEU A 111 16.11 -13.57 -4.64
CA LEU A 111 15.62 -14.04 -3.35
C LEU A 111 16.65 -13.94 -2.22
N PRO A 112 17.95 -14.26 -2.41
CA PRO A 112 18.97 -14.05 -1.37
C PRO A 112 19.12 -12.56 -0.99
N ARG A 113 18.97 -11.65 -1.96
CA ARG A 113 19.03 -10.20 -1.71
C ARG A 113 17.87 -9.76 -0.82
N ARG A 114 16.64 -10.21 -1.12
CA ARG A 114 15.45 -9.95 -0.29
C ARG A 114 15.67 -10.43 1.16
N GLU A 115 16.16 -11.65 1.36
CA GLU A 115 16.44 -12.21 2.69
C GLU A 115 17.51 -11.41 3.44
N SER A 116 18.54 -10.95 2.72
CA SER A 116 19.59 -10.10 3.28
C SER A 116 19.05 -8.75 3.75
N LEU A 117 18.25 -8.07 2.93
CA LEU A 117 17.62 -6.79 3.28
C LEU A 117 16.69 -6.94 4.48
N GLY A 118 15.83 -7.96 4.47
CA GLY A 118 14.92 -8.23 5.57
C GLY A 118 15.65 -8.37 6.91
N ARG A 119 16.78 -9.09 6.93
CA ARG A 119 17.60 -9.27 8.14
C ARG A 119 18.37 -8.02 8.53
N SER A 120 19.00 -7.33 7.56
CA SER A 120 19.87 -6.18 7.84
C SER A 120 19.10 -4.98 8.39
N TYR A 121 17.88 -4.76 7.89
CA TYR A 121 17.06 -3.60 8.27
C TYR A 121 15.91 -3.96 9.23
N GLY A 122 15.68 -5.24 9.47
CA GLY A 122 14.57 -5.71 10.31
C GLY A 122 13.20 -5.35 9.71
N ILE A 123 13.08 -5.43 8.38
CA ILE A 123 11.85 -5.16 7.61
C ILE A 123 11.16 -6.46 7.18
N GLY A 124 9.88 -6.36 6.85
CA GLY A 124 9.08 -7.49 6.39
C GLY A 124 9.46 -7.99 5.00
N ARG A 125 8.92 -9.19 4.63
CA ARG A 125 9.17 -9.79 3.30
C ARG A 125 8.64 -8.93 2.16
N GLY A 126 7.48 -8.28 2.35
CA GLY A 126 6.87 -7.40 1.36
C GLY A 126 7.73 -6.18 1.08
N GLU A 127 8.15 -5.46 2.15
CA GLU A 127 9.02 -4.29 2.06
C GLU A 127 10.36 -4.64 1.40
N ALA A 128 10.99 -5.75 1.85
CA ALA A 128 12.25 -6.21 1.27
C ALA A 128 12.11 -6.57 -0.21
N ALA A 129 11.00 -7.23 -0.60
CA ALA A 129 10.72 -7.55 -2.00
C ALA A 129 10.51 -6.29 -2.84
N CYS A 130 9.80 -5.28 -2.32
CA CYS A 130 9.63 -3.99 -2.99
C CYS A 130 10.97 -3.28 -3.22
N LEU A 131 11.87 -3.30 -2.25
CA LEU A 131 13.21 -2.70 -2.39
C LEU A 131 14.04 -3.42 -3.47
N VAL A 132 14.05 -4.75 -3.48
CA VAL A 132 14.74 -5.53 -4.52
C VAL A 132 14.15 -5.27 -5.91
N LEU A 133 12.83 -5.21 -6.01
CA LEU A 133 12.15 -4.85 -7.24
C LEU A 133 12.54 -3.44 -7.71
N SER A 134 12.64 -2.50 -6.78
CA SER A 134 13.09 -1.13 -7.05
C SER A 134 14.55 -1.09 -7.50
N GLU A 135 15.46 -1.87 -6.88
CA GLU A 135 16.84 -2.03 -7.33
C GLU A 135 16.90 -2.54 -8.78
N ARG A 136 16.09 -3.57 -9.13
CA ARG A 136 16.02 -4.10 -10.50
C ARG A 136 15.52 -3.07 -11.52
N MET A 137 14.56 -2.24 -11.14
CA MET A 137 13.99 -1.21 -12.03
C MET A 137 14.89 0.03 -12.18
N LEU A 138 15.96 0.11 -11.41
CA LEU A 138 17.02 1.13 -11.47
C LEU A 138 16.52 2.59 -11.29
N LEU A 139 17.28 3.54 -11.88
CA LEU A 139 17.16 5.00 -11.71
C LEU A 139 15.75 5.60 -11.97
N THR A 140 14.82 4.81 -12.49
CA THR A 140 13.46 5.26 -12.77
C THR A 140 12.43 4.77 -11.76
N SER A 141 12.84 3.97 -10.76
CA SER A 141 11.92 3.47 -9.73
C SER A 141 11.76 4.47 -8.59
N VAL A 142 10.55 4.52 -8.05
CA VAL A 142 10.20 5.23 -6.82
C VAL A 142 9.49 4.23 -5.91
N PHE A 143 10.09 3.96 -4.76
CA PHE A 143 9.51 3.09 -3.74
C PHE A 143 8.47 3.86 -2.93
N LEU A 144 7.29 3.30 -2.73
CA LEU A 144 6.21 3.93 -1.98
C LEU A 144 5.99 3.18 -0.67
N SER A 145 6.39 3.79 0.44
CA SER A 145 6.17 3.23 1.79
C SER A 145 6.08 4.34 2.82
N SER A 146 5.41 4.07 3.93
CA SER A 146 5.43 4.91 5.15
C SER A 146 5.99 4.15 6.35
N ASP A 147 6.57 2.96 6.15
CA ASP A 147 7.37 2.30 7.17
C ASP A 147 8.73 2.98 7.29
N GLN A 148 9.06 3.44 8.50
CA GLN A 148 10.29 4.20 8.74
C GLN A 148 11.56 3.39 8.43
N ARG A 149 11.57 2.08 8.74
CA ARG A 149 12.74 1.22 8.49
C ARG A 149 12.89 0.93 7.00
N ALA A 150 11.80 0.72 6.30
CA ALA A 150 11.79 0.53 4.87
C ALA A 150 12.25 1.80 4.12
N CYS A 151 11.79 2.98 4.55
CA CYS A 151 12.24 4.27 4.01
C CYS A 151 13.74 4.51 4.28
N GLN A 152 14.23 4.16 5.49
CA GLN A 152 15.67 4.25 5.80
C GLN A 152 16.47 3.30 4.91
N ALA A 153 16.02 2.06 4.71
CA ALA A 153 16.68 1.12 3.82
C ALA A 153 16.72 1.64 2.38
N ALA A 154 15.61 2.23 1.89
CA ALA A 154 15.57 2.85 0.56
C ALA A 154 16.61 3.97 0.43
N ALA A 155 16.71 4.85 1.44
CA ALA A 155 17.71 5.94 1.46
C ALA A 155 19.15 5.41 1.41
N ASP A 156 19.47 4.40 2.24
CA ASP A 156 20.80 3.78 2.28
C ASP A 156 21.18 3.10 0.95
N LEU A 157 20.18 2.59 0.24
CA LEU A 157 20.33 1.96 -1.09
C LEU A 157 20.26 2.97 -2.25
N SER A 158 20.13 4.27 -1.96
CA SER A 158 19.96 5.33 -2.96
C SER A 158 18.74 5.11 -3.87
N ILE A 159 17.68 4.48 -3.33
CA ILE A 159 16.38 4.31 -4.00
C ILE A 159 15.52 5.52 -3.65
N SER A 160 15.00 6.21 -4.66
CA SER A 160 14.03 7.28 -4.44
C SER A 160 12.76 6.71 -3.80
N PHE A 161 12.20 7.41 -2.81
CA PHE A 161 10.96 6.99 -2.18
C PHE A 161 10.03 8.15 -1.90
N LEU A 162 8.73 7.85 -1.74
CA LEU A 162 7.68 8.76 -1.28
C LEU A 162 6.90 8.11 -0.16
N THR A 163 6.56 8.91 0.84
CA THR A 163 5.65 8.50 1.93
C THR A 163 4.20 8.89 1.60
N ILE A 164 3.24 8.39 2.37
CA ILE A 164 1.83 8.79 2.21
C ILE A 164 1.65 10.29 2.42
N PRO A 165 2.26 10.95 3.44
CA PRO A 165 2.25 12.41 3.53
C PRO A 165 2.75 13.13 2.28
N ASP A 166 3.85 12.68 1.68
CA ASP A 166 4.40 13.28 0.47
C ASP A 166 3.39 13.17 -0.69
N ILE A 167 2.85 11.95 -0.90
CA ILE A 167 1.85 11.69 -1.97
C ILE A 167 0.60 12.58 -1.80
N LEU A 168 0.08 12.70 -0.56
CA LEU A 168 -1.10 13.52 -0.28
C LEU A 168 -0.81 15.00 -0.50
N THR A 169 0.37 15.49 -0.06
CA THR A 169 0.80 16.88 -0.24
C THR A 169 0.91 17.24 -1.72
N ASP A 170 1.61 16.40 -2.49
CA ASP A 170 1.78 16.61 -3.92
C ASP A 170 0.43 16.56 -4.65
N TRP A 171 -0.45 15.61 -4.27
CA TRP A 171 -1.78 15.50 -4.87
C TRP A 171 -2.61 16.75 -4.66
N VAL A 172 -2.67 17.28 -3.43
CA VAL A 172 -3.45 18.48 -3.12
C VAL A 172 -2.85 19.71 -3.79
N SER A 173 -1.53 19.90 -3.69
CA SER A 173 -0.86 21.09 -4.23
C SER A 173 -0.89 21.18 -5.75
N GLU A 174 -0.86 20.05 -6.44
CA GLU A 174 -0.75 20.03 -7.89
C GLU A 174 -2.09 19.81 -8.61
N MET A 175 -3.00 19.01 -8.02
CA MET A 175 -4.25 18.65 -8.68
C MET A 175 -5.49 19.35 -8.11
N HIS A 176 -5.36 20.02 -6.95
CA HIS A 176 -6.43 20.79 -6.32
C HIS A 176 -7.75 20.01 -6.24
N PRO A 177 -7.75 18.76 -5.69
CA PRO A 177 -8.96 17.96 -5.62
C PRO A 177 -10.03 18.62 -4.75
N PRO A 178 -11.33 18.28 -4.93
CA PRO A 178 -12.39 18.79 -4.07
C PRO A 178 -12.10 18.47 -2.59
N ARG A 179 -12.26 19.47 -1.71
CA ARG A 179 -12.01 19.36 -0.26
C ARG A 179 -12.72 18.17 0.35
N GLU A 180 -13.97 17.92 -0.04
CA GLU A 180 -14.76 16.79 0.44
C GLU A 180 -14.12 15.44 0.10
N LEU A 181 -13.58 15.29 -1.11
CA LEU A 181 -12.89 14.06 -1.52
C LEU A 181 -11.64 13.80 -0.69
N VAL A 182 -10.86 14.86 -0.44
CA VAL A 182 -9.64 14.77 0.39
C VAL A 182 -10.00 14.38 1.82
N GLN A 183 -11.01 15.03 2.39
CA GLN A 183 -11.45 14.75 3.75
C GLN A 183 -11.97 13.32 3.89
N ASN A 184 -12.80 12.86 2.96
CA ASN A 184 -13.32 11.49 2.95
C ASN A 184 -12.19 10.45 2.86
N LEU A 185 -11.15 10.70 2.03
CA LEU A 185 -10.00 9.82 1.93
C LEU A 185 -9.20 9.76 3.24
N VAL A 186 -8.88 10.92 3.83
CA VAL A 186 -8.10 11.02 5.05
C VAL A 186 -8.83 10.40 6.25
N ASP A 187 -10.13 10.69 6.40
CA ASP A 187 -10.97 10.07 7.42
C ASP A 187 -11.04 8.55 7.25
N GLY A 188 -11.14 8.10 6.00
CA GLY A 188 -11.07 6.67 5.66
C GLY A 188 -9.74 6.04 6.05
N MET A 189 -8.60 6.72 5.83
CA MET A 189 -7.28 6.27 6.26
C MET A 189 -7.19 6.15 7.79
N CYS A 190 -7.66 7.15 8.53
CA CYS A 190 -7.73 7.12 9.99
C CYS A 190 -8.61 5.94 10.47
N ASN A 191 -9.78 5.76 9.87
CA ASN A 191 -10.68 4.63 10.15
C ASN A 191 -10.05 3.29 9.78
N ALA A 192 -9.18 3.23 8.76
CA ALA A 192 -8.39 2.06 8.39
C ALA A 192 -7.19 1.82 9.32
N SER A 193 -7.08 2.59 10.40
CA SER A 193 -5.99 2.53 11.40
C SER A 193 -4.63 2.95 10.84
N PHE A 194 -4.62 3.72 9.77
CA PHE A 194 -3.44 4.42 9.34
C PHE A 194 -3.26 5.67 10.22
N LYS A 195 -2.11 5.78 10.88
CA LYS A 195 -1.81 6.94 11.74
C LYS A 195 -1.23 8.06 10.89
N ILE A 196 -2.02 9.06 10.60
CA ILE A 196 -1.53 10.33 10.05
C ILE A 196 -1.01 11.16 11.22
N PRO A 197 0.24 11.65 11.18
CA PRO A 197 0.76 12.52 12.23
C PRO A 197 -0.14 13.76 12.41
N GLU A 198 -0.48 14.11 13.65
CA GLU A 198 -1.39 15.25 13.94
C GLU A 198 -0.86 16.56 13.35
N SER A 199 0.47 16.77 13.43
CA SER A 199 1.10 17.97 12.84
C SER A 199 0.91 18.05 11.33
N PHE A 200 0.99 16.91 10.63
CA PHE A 200 0.73 16.83 9.20
C PHE A 200 -0.75 17.09 8.89
N TYR A 201 -1.66 16.49 9.68
CA TYR A 201 -3.10 16.64 9.47
C TYR A 201 -3.54 18.12 9.56
N GLN A 202 -3.05 18.85 10.55
CA GLN A 202 -3.34 20.29 10.72
C GLN A 202 -2.81 21.12 9.54
N GLN A 203 -1.54 20.94 9.17
CA GLN A 203 -0.97 21.63 8.01
C GLN A 203 -1.69 21.30 6.71
N PHE A 204 -2.08 20.05 6.55
CA PHE A 204 -2.77 19.57 5.37
C PHE A 204 -4.18 20.18 5.23
N LEU A 205 -4.91 20.36 6.34
CA LEU A 205 -6.21 21.04 6.33
C LEU A 205 -6.11 22.52 5.97
N GLU A 206 -4.98 23.17 6.28
CA GLU A 206 -4.72 24.57 5.91
C GLU A 206 -4.43 24.73 4.40
N MET A 207 -4.00 23.67 3.72
CA MET A 207 -3.75 23.66 2.27
C MET A 207 -5.03 23.52 1.44
N LEU A 208 -6.14 23.10 2.07
CA LEU A 208 -7.45 22.87 1.45
C LEU A 208 -8.34 24.11 1.54
#